data_f0b24afb3148800c07c85e9f433aea60
#
_entry.id   f0b24afb3148800c07c85e9f433aea60
#
_cell.length_a   1.000
_cell.length_b   1.000
_cell.length_c   1.000
_cell.angle_alpha   90.00
_cell.angle_beta   90.00
_cell.angle_gamma   90.00
#
_symmetry.space_group_name_H-M   'P 1'
#
loop_
_entity.id
_entity.type
_entity.pdbx_description
1 polymer ?
#
loop_
_entity_poly.entity_id
_entity_poly.type
_entity_poly.pdbx_seq_one_letter_code
_entity_poly.pdbx_strand_id
1 'polypeptide(L)'
;MIGVGASTNLATEIRDFLRKDFKPRFGQLKTELPTSPLWRRLRELGTDLWLDTGSIAETEPLWTREFSALTTNNTLLNKEIQTGRYDGLIACAAAMLAAHRGLSDKDRMLELAFILNAYHGLRLVERFDAYVSVEEHTDLAHDVEAAVEYARRYYAICPERFIVKLPLTPAGLLATRRLAAEGVPVNHTLGFSARQNYAIGRIGRPQYVNVFMGRLNQFAIENRLGDGAYVGERATLASQSVVTALRRFHGVPTKQIGASLRAGGQVRDLAGIDVMTIPPKAAQGFLDLGLAPEILEDHQATVYEPKFAAGADPEAARLDTLWGVDPVLVDCVDGLEREALDAFTPDDLVDFFSQHGCGDVLVRWTPEDVFRSTAEGKIPRLENWRDALASKAIGLDTLMNLAGLTSFMADQKAMDDHVAKVLAKR
;
A
#
# COMPACT_ATOMS: atom_id res chain seq x y z
N MET A 1 -15.36 -2.39 -23.51
CA MET A 1 -14.75 -3.75 -23.50
C MET A 1 -13.87 -3.88 -24.73
N ILE A 2 -12.55 -3.83 -24.54
CA ILE A 2 -11.58 -4.20 -25.59
C ILE A 2 -11.73 -5.71 -25.77
N GLY A 3 -11.92 -6.16 -27.02
CA GLY A 3 -12.06 -7.59 -27.29
C GLY A 3 -10.81 -8.37 -26.80
N VAL A 4 -10.99 -9.48 -26.13
CA VAL A 4 -9.95 -10.30 -25.46
C VAL A 4 -8.71 -10.55 -26.35
N GLY A 5 -8.85 -10.65 -27.67
CA GLY A 5 -7.73 -10.85 -28.59
C GLY A 5 -6.87 -9.62 -28.87
N ALA A 6 -7.45 -8.40 -28.83
CA ALA A 6 -6.70 -7.15 -28.99
C ALA A 6 -5.91 -6.81 -27.70
N SER A 7 -6.46 -7.13 -26.55
CA SER A 7 -5.81 -6.98 -25.23
C SER A 7 -4.54 -7.84 -25.10
N THR A 8 -4.58 -9.10 -25.54
CA THR A 8 -3.44 -10.04 -25.43
C THR A 8 -2.24 -9.59 -26.29
N ASN A 9 -2.47 -9.04 -27.48
CA ASN A 9 -1.41 -8.55 -28.35
C ASN A 9 -0.73 -7.31 -27.76
N LEU A 10 -1.53 -6.32 -27.29
CA LEU A 10 -1.03 -5.09 -26.68
C LEU A 10 -0.23 -5.39 -25.40
N ALA A 11 -0.72 -6.27 -24.52
CA ALA A 11 -0.03 -6.65 -23.30
C ALA A 11 1.36 -7.28 -23.61
N THR A 12 1.43 -8.11 -24.65
CA THR A 12 2.70 -8.71 -25.08
C THR A 12 3.67 -7.67 -25.65
N GLU A 13 3.18 -6.76 -26.49
CA GLU A 13 3.99 -5.68 -27.06
C GLU A 13 4.55 -4.74 -25.99
N ILE A 14 3.71 -4.36 -25.01
CA ILE A 14 4.16 -3.52 -23.89
C ILE A 14 5.21 -4.25 -23.05
N ARG A 15 5.00 -5.52 -22.73
CA ARG A 15 5.98 -6.32 -21.99
C ARG A 15 7.32 -6.38 -22.73
N ASP A 16 7.30 -6.64 -24.02
CA ASP A 16 8.51 -6.75 -24.84
C ASP A 16 9.21 -5.38 -24.96
N PHE A 17 8.44 -4.30 -25.10
CA PHE A 17 8.95 -2.92 -25.07
C PHE A 17 9.67 -2.61 -23.74
N LEU A 18 9.08 -2.97 -22.61
CA LEU A 18 9.64 -2.72 -21.28
C LEU A 18 10.89 -3.57 -21.00
N ARG A 19 10.91 -4.81 -21.48
CA ARG A 19 12.02 -5.75 -21.23
C ARG A 19 13.17 -5.64 -22.21
N LYS A 20 13.05 -4.87 -23.28
CA LYS A 20 14.05 -4.78 -24.35
C LYS A 20 15.46 -4.49 -23.84
N ASP A 21 15.60 -3.56 -22.89
CA ASP A 21 16.88 -3.14 -22.34
C ASP A 21 17.08 -3.54 -20.87
N PHE A 22 16.17 -4.36 -20.32
CA PHE A 22 16.22 -4.83 -18.95
C PHE A 22 17.27 -5.93 -18.78
N LYS A 23 18.29 -5.68 -17.93
CA LYS A 23 19.44 -6.57 -17.70
C LYS A 23 19.62 -6.87 -16.21
N PRO A 24 18.69 -7.66 -15.60
CA PRO A 24 18.76 -7.98 -14.20
C PRO A 24 19.97 -8.86 -13.85
N ARG A 25 20.50 -8.71 -12.65
CA ARG A 25 21.57 -9.53 -12.08
C ARG A 25 21.09 -10.27 -10.85
N PHE A 26 20.00 -11.04 -10.98
CA PHE A 26 19.35 -11.73 -9.88
C PHE A 26 20.30 -12.57 -9.02
N GLY A 27 20.32 -12.29 -7.72
CA GLY A 27 21.15 -12.99 -6.73
C GLY A 27 22.62 -12.62 -6.73
N GLN A 28 23.11 -11.79 -7.67
CA GLN A 28 24.53 -11.50 -7.82
C GLN A 28 24.99 -10.25 -7.03
N LEU A 29 24.11 -9.27 -6.86
CA LEU A 29 24.48 -7.99 -6.23
C LEU A 29 24.72 -8.08 -4.72
N LYS A 30 24.04 -8.99 -4.02
CA LYS A 30 24.09 -9.05 -2.54
C LYS A 30 25.49 -9.24 -1.96
N THR A 31 26.39 -9.93 -2.66
CA THR A 31 27.75 -10.18 -2.18
C THR A 31 28.63 -8.93 -2.23
N GLU A 32 28.30 -7.99 -3.07
CA GLU A 32 29.04 -6.73 -3.30
C GLU A 32 28.56 -5.60 -2.35
N LEU A 33 27.39 -5.78 -1.71
CA LEU A 33 26.78 -4.75 -0.89
C LEU A 33 27.40 -4.64 0.50
N PRO A 34 27.47 -3.43 1.08
CA PRO A 34 27.88 -3.24 2.47
C PRO A 34 26.89 -3.91 3.43
N THR A 35 27.31 -4.07 4.66
CA THR A 35 26.49 -4.59 5.76
C THR A 35 26.47 -3.58 6.91
N SER A 36 25.36 -3.54 7.64
CA SER A 36 25.20 -2.71 8.84
C SER A 36 24.85 -3.56 10.04
N PRO A 37 25.58 -3.45 11.18
CA PRO A 37 25.25 -4.21 12.40
C PRO A 37 23.84 -3.93 12.91
N LEU A 38 23.35 -2.67 12.84
CA LEU A 38 22.00 -2.31 13.27
C LEU A 38 20.91 -2.95 12.39
N TRP A 39 21.07 -2.88 11.05
CA TRP A 39 20.13 -3.52 10.12
C TRP A 39 20.16 -5.05 10.25
N ARG A 40 21.34 -5.62 10.46
CA ARG A 40 21.49 -7.07 10.72
C ARG A 40 20.73 -7.47 11.98
N ARG A 41 20.87 -6.69 13.05
CA ARG A 41 20.16 -6.99 14.31
C ARG A 41 18.65 -6.99 14.13
N LEU A 42 18.08 -6.04 13.38
CA LEU A 42 16.64 -6.05 13.06
C LEU A 42 16.23 -7.31 12.26
N ARG A 43 17.08 -7.75 11.34
CA ARG A 43 16.86 -9.03 10.62
C ARG A 43 16.87 -10.24 11.55
N GLU A 44 17.78 -10.26 12.50
CA GLU A 44 17.87 -11.34 13.53
C GLU A 44 16.65 -11.36 14.43
N LEU A 45 16.05 -10.21 14.71
CA LEU A 45 14.78 -10.09 15.44
C LEU A 45 13.55 -10.50 14.59
N GLY A 46 13.74 -10.84 13.31
CA GLY A 46 12.68 -11.34 12.43
C GLY A 46 12.14 -10.32 11.44
N THR A 47 12.56 -9.04 11.50
CA THR A 47 12.04 -8.00 10.63
C THR A 47 12.66 -8.05 9.23
N ASP A 48 11.86 -8.17 8.19
CA ASP A 48 12.29 -7.93 6.82
C ASP A 48 12.34 -6.43 6.53
N LEU A 49 13.42 -5.97 5.90
CA LEU A 49 13.70 -4.55 5.73
C LEU A 49 13.50 -4.11 4.28
N TRP A 50 12.62 -3.13 4.11
CA TRP A 50 12.33 -2.49 2.84
C TRP A 50 12.58 -0.99 2.95
N LEU A 51 12.93 -0.31 1.84
CA LEU A 51 12.94 1.15 1.76
C LEU A 51 11.68 1.65 1.05
N ASP A 52 11.11 2.74 1.57
CA ASP A 52 9.93 3.41 1.01
C ASP A 52 10.36 4.62 0.19
N THR A 53 10.83 4.36 -1.03
CA THR A 53 11.23 5.40 -1.98
C THR A 53 11.28 4.86 -3.42
N GLY A 54 10.98 5.72 -4.40
CA GLY A 54 11.24 5.47 -5.82
C GLY A 54 12.59 6.04 -6.29
N SER A 55 13.29 6.81 -5.47
CA SER A 55 14.50 7.50 -5.88
C SER A 55 15.75 6.61 -5.74
N ILE A 56 16.40 6.32 -6.86
CA ILE A 56 17.68 5.59 -6.87
C ILE A 56 18.73 6.36 -6.05
N ALA A 57 18.79 7.68 -6.20
CA ALA A 57 19.78 8.51 -5.51
C ALA A 57 19.59 8.53 -3.98
N GLU A 58 18.36 8.46 -3.51
CA GLU A 58 18.07 8.35 -2.06
C GLU A 58 18.31 6.94 -1.52
N THR A 59 18.14 5.93 -2.37
CA THR A 59 18.33 4.51 -1.99
C THR A 59 19.80 4.14 -1.86
N GLU A 60 20.63 4.55 -2.82
CA GLU A 60 22.05 4.12 -2.94
C GLU A 60 22.87 4.26 -1.64
N PRO A 61 22.84 5.37 -0.90
CA PRO A 61 23.64 5.53 0.32
C PRO A 61 23.14 4.69 1.49
N LEU A 62 21.90 4.21 1.46
CA LEU A 62 21.26 3.46 2.54
C LEU A 62 21.17 1.96 2.25
N TRP A 63 21.36 1.55 0.98
CA TRP A 63 21.13 0.18 0.57
C TRP A 63 22.25 -0.74 1.03
N THR A 64 21.92 -1.64 1.92
CA THR A 64 22.83 -2.68 2.43
C THR A 64 22.25 -4.07 2.12
N ARG A 65 23.04 -5.12 2.32
CA ARG A 65 22.62 -6.51 2.07
C ARG A 65 21.43 -6.97 2.90
N GLU A 66 21.12 -6.25 3.98
CA GLU A 66 20.01 -6.55 4.87
C GLU A 66 18.66 -6.15 4.27
N PHE A 67 18.63 -5.20 3.36
CA PHE A 67 17.41 -4.81 2.65
C PHE A 67 17.05 -5.83 1.56
N SER A 68 15.77 -6.09 1.40
CA SER A 68 15.23 -7.07 0.45
C SER A 68 14.30 -6.45 -0.61
N ALA A 69 13.66 -5.32 -0.32
CA ALA A 69 12.67 -4.74 -1.20
C ALA A 69 12.59 -3.21 -1.13
N LEU A 70 11.88 -2.66 -2.11
CA LEU A 70 11.48 -1.26 -2.20
C LEU A 70 9.97 -1.17 -2.36
N THR A 71 9.33 -0.25 -1.64
CA THR A 71 7.96 0.14 -1.94
C THR A 71 7.93 1.41 -2.75
N THR A 72 7.12 1.40 -3.79
CA THR A 72 6.74 2.60 -4.53
C THR A 72 5.26 2.88 -4.31
N ASN A 73 4.81 4.04 -4.74
CA ASN A 73 3.41 4.43 -4.79
C ASN A 73 3.24 5.58 -5.78
N ASN A 74 1.99 5.94 -6.08
CA ASN A 74 1.70 6.99 -7.05
C ASN A 74 2.32 8.34 -6.67
N THR A 75 2.44 8.66 -5.36
CA THR A 75 3.14 9.86 -4.89
C THR A 75 4.64 9.83 -5.23
N LEU A 76 5.30 8.71 -4.97
CA LEU A 76 6.75 8.56 -5.18
C LEU A 76 7.08 8.51 -6.67
N LEU A 77 6.29 7.79 -7.46
CA LEU A 77 6.44 7.76 -8.91
C LEU A 77 6.18 9.14 -9.53
N ASN A 78 5.14 9.84 -9.10
CA ASN A 78 4.86 11.20 -9.57
C ASN A 78 6.05 12.15 -9.35
N LYS A 79 6.72 12.09 -8.20
CA LYS A 79 7.94 12.88 -7.95
C LYS A 79 9.02 12.62 -9.00
N GLU A 80 9.29 11.37 -9.34
CA GLU A 80 10.27 10.99 -10.35
C GLU A 80 9.87 11.47 -11.76
N ILE A 81 8.59 11.36 -12.11
CA ILE A 81 8.05 11.79 -13.42
C ILE A 81 8.13 13.31 -13.56
N GLN A 82 7.78 14.08 -12.52
CA GLN A 82 7.85 15.56 -12.55
C GLN A 82 9.28 16.10 -12.79
N THR A 83 10.32 15.29 -12.62
CA THR A 83 11.70 15.67 -12.98
C THR A 83 11.95 15.77 -14.49
N GLY A 84 11.01 15.29 -15.33
CA GLY A 84 11.17 15.19 -16.78
C GLY A 84 12.06 14.03 -17.26
N ARG A 85 12.59 13.23 -16.33
CA ARG A 85 13.47 12.07 -16.64
C ARG A 85 12.81 11.07 -17.57
N TYR A 86 11.47 10.95 -17.50
CA TYR A 86 10.69 9.99 -18.28
C TYR A 86 10.04 10.57 -19.53
N ASP A 87 10.25 11.84 -19.87
CA ASP A 87 9.61 12.48 -21.03
C ASP A 87 9.92 11.76 -22.36
N GLY A 88 11.14 11.24 -22.49
CA GLY A 88 11.53 10.43 -23.66
C GLY A 88 10.79 9.07 -23.71
N LEU A 89 10.63 8.42 -22.57
CA LEU A 89 9.87 7.16 -22.47
C LEU A 89 8.40 7.38 -22.78
N ILE A 90 7.78 8.44 -22.23
CA ILE A 90 6.40 8.83 -22.51
C ILE A 90 6.16 8.94 -24.01
N ALA A 91 7.08 9.61 -24.72
CA ALA A 91 6.97 9.81 -26.15
C ALA A 91 7.11 8.51 -26.96
N CYS A 92 8.07 7.66 -26.59
CA CYS A 92 8.25 6.36 -27.25
C CYS A 92 7.04 5.44 -27.02
N ALA A 93 6.53 5.38 -25.78
CA ALA A 93 5.36 4.61 -25.43
C ALA A 93 4.09 5.12 -26.16
N ALA A 94 3.89 6.44 -26.22
CA ALA A 94 2.76 7.03 -26.92
C ALA A 94 2.81 6.72 -28.43
N ALA A 95 3.98 6.76 -29.06
CA ALA A 95 4.15 6.40 -30.47
C ALA A 95 3.81 4.90 -30.71
N MET A 96 4.19 4.01 -29.81
CA MET A 96 3.82 2.58 -29.86
C MET A 96 2.30 2.42 -29.74
N LEU A 97 1.69 3.05 -28.74
CA LEU A 97 0.24 2.97 -28.49
C LEU A 97 -0.61 3.60 -29.61
N ALA A 98 -0.07 4.53 -30.40
CA ALA A 98 -0.76 5.14 -31.53
C ALA A 98 -1.10 4.14 -32.64
N ALA A 99 -0.36 3.03 -32.76
CA ALA A 99 -0.67 1.94 -33.69
C ALA A 99 -1.98 1.22 -33.33
N HIS A 100 -2.40 1.28 -32.06
CA HIS A 100 -3.60 0.64 -31.52
C HIS A 100 -4.82 1.60 -31.60
N ARG A 101 -5.42 1.71 -32.79
CA ARG A 101 -6.51 2.68 -33.08
C ARG A 101 -7.79 2.45 -32.27
N GLY A 102 -7.95 1.30 -31.63
CA GLY A 102 -9.13 0.96 -30.79
C GLY A 102 -9.06 1.49 -29.35
N LEU A 103 -7.93 2.02 -28.92
CA LEU A 103 -7.78 2.57 -27.57
C LEU A 103 -8.45 3.96 -27.49
N SER A 104 -9.30 4.16 -26.46
CA SER A 104 -9.77 5.50 -26.09
C SER A 104 -8.62 6.33 -25.50
N ASP A 105 -8.80 7.65 -25.39
CA ASP A 105 -7.79 8.51 -24.73
C ASP A 105 -7.60 8.12 -23.26
N LYS A 106 -8.66 7.71 -22.56
CA LYS A 106 -8.59 7.19 -21.19
C LYS A 106 -7.75 5.91 -21.13
N ASP A 107 -8.01 4.95 -22.04
CA ASP A 107 -7.24 3.69 -22.07
C ASP A 107 -5.77 3.94 -22.40
N ARG A 108 -5.48 4.88 -23.31
CA ARG A 108 -4.09 5.29 -23.63
C ARG A 108 -3.39 5.87 -22.43
N MET A 109 -4.05 6.72 -21.63
CA MET A 109 -3.47 7.28 -20.41
C MET A 109 -3.19 6.19 -19.38
N LEU A 110 -4.12 5.25 -19.19
CA LEU A 110 -3.96 4.13 -18.29
C LEU A 110 -2.78 3.23 -18.69
N GLU A 111 -2.62 2.94 -20.00
CA GLU A 111 -1.48 2.20 -20.52
C GLU A 111 -0.16 2.95 -20.34
N LEU A 112 -0.13 4.26 -20.55
CA LEU A 112 1.07 5.07 -20.32
C LEU A 112 1.45 5.07 -18.84
N ALA A 113 0.50 5.22 -17.93
CA ALA A 113 0.76 5.15 -16.49
C ALA A 113 1.28 3.76 -16.08
N PHE A 114 0.69 2.69 -16.63
CA PHE A 114 1.16 1.32 -16.44
C PHE A 114 2.61 1.13 -16.92
N ILE A 115 2.93 1.60 -18.12
CA ILE A 115 4.28 1.52 -18.70
C ILE A 115 5.28 2.27 -17.81
N LEU A 116 4.93 3.49 -17.36
CA LEU A 116 5.81 4.30 -16.52
C LEU A 116 6.10 3.63 -15.19
N ASN A 117 5.07 3.09 -14.54
CA ASN A 117 5.22 2.42 -13.25
C ASN A 117 6.05 1.13 -13.37
N ALA A 118 5.74 0.30 -14.37
CA ALA A 118 6.47 -0.93 -14.63
C ALA A 118 7.93 -0.68 -15.00
N TYR A 119 8.20 0.31 -15.87
CA TYR A 119 9.56 0.70 -16.24
C TYR A 119 10.36 1.20 -15.04
N HIS A 120 9.75 2.05 -14.22
CA HIS A 120 10.37 2.53 -13.00
C HIS A 120 10.70 1.38 -12.05
N GLY A 121 9.77 0.45 -11.85
CA GLY A 121 9.98 -0.76 -11.06
C GLY A 121 11.14 -1.61 -11.59
N LEU A 122 11.23 -1.82 -12.90
CA LEU A 122 12.34 -2.57 -13.53
C LEU A 122 13.70 -1.90 -13.29
N ARG A 123 13.77 -0.57 -13.32
CA ARG A 123 15.01 0.16 -13.01
C ARG A 123 15.47 -0.05 -11.56
N LEU A 124 14.54 -0.10 -10.62
CA LEU A 124 14.85 -0.39 -9.22
C LEU A 124 15.33 -1.85 -9.06
N VAL A 125 14.65 -2.80 -9.72
CA VAL A 125 15.10 -4.20 -9.76
C VAL A 125 16.52 -4.32 -10.32
N GLU A 126 16.79 -3.69 -11.46
CA GLU A 126 18.09 -3.76 -12.13
C GLU A 126 19.22 -3.17 -11.26
N ARG A 127 18.92 -2.07 -10.56
CA ARG A 127 19.91 -1.38 -9.74
C ARG A 127 20.21 -2.05 -8.41
N PHE A 128 19.20 -2.63 -7.75
CA PHE A 128 19.30 -3.11 -6.38
C PHE A 128 19.06 -4.61 -6.21
N ASP A 129 18.67 -5.32 -7.25
CA ASP A 129 18.21 -6.72 -7.18
C ASP A 129 17.12 -6.94 -6.10
N ALA A 130 16.30 -5.91 -5.91
CA ALA A 130 15.27 -5.87 -4.88
C ALA A 130 13.94 -6.41 -5.39
N TYR A 131 13.11 -6.92 -4.47
CA TYR A 131 11.68 -6.95 -4.73
C TYR A 131 11.16 -5.51 -4.80
N VAL A 132 10.21 -5.25 -5.69
CA VAL A 132 9.61 -3.92 -5.84
C VAL A 132 8.10 -4.04 -5.78
N SER A 133 7.51 -3.34 -4.82
CA SER A 133 6.07 -3.23 -4.70
C SER A 133 5.58 -2.11 -5.63
N VAL A 134 4.95 -2.49 -6.75
CA VAL A 134 4.43 -1.59 -7.80
C VAL A 134 2.94 -1.36 -7.60
N GLU A 135 2.50 -0.10 -7.56
CA GLU A 135 1.12 0.26 -7.29
C GLU A 135 0.33 0.46 -8.58
N GLU A 136 -0.92 -0.03 -8.60
CA GLU A 136 -1.82 0.17 -9.72
C GLU A 136 -2.31 1.62 -9.85
N HIS A 137 -2.82 1.94 -11.04
CA HIS A 137 -3.50 3.19 -11.29
C HIS A 137 -4.78 3.29 -10.44
N THR A 138 -5.04 4.45 -9.86
CA THR A 138 -6.18 4.64 -8.94
C THR A 138 -7.56 4.47 -9.61
N ASP A 139 -7.66 4.63 -10.93
CA ASP A 139 -8.90 4.37 -11.68
C ASP A 139 -9.31 2.90 -11.65
N LEU A 140 -8.41 1.98 -11.30
CA LEU A 140 -8.69 0.55 -11.18
C LEU A 140 -9.25 0.17 -9.80
N ALA A 141 -9.20 1.08 -8.84
CA ALA A 141 -9.50 0.80 -7.43
C ALA A 141 -10.93 0.27 -7.17
N HIS A 142 -11.85 0.49 -8.10
CA HIS A 142 -13.27 0.11 -7.97
C HIS A 142 -13.73 -0.90 -9.03
N ASP A 143 -12.82 -1.45 -9.84
CA ASP A 143 -13.12 -2.42 -10.89
C ASP A 143 -12.32 -3.70 -10.69
N VAL A 144 -12.99 -4.78 -10.29
CA VAL A 144 -12.36 -6.06 -9.98
C VAL A 144 -11.65 -6.65 -11.19
N GLU A 145 -12.30 -6.66 -12.35
CA GLU A 145 -11.76 -7.30 -13.55
C GLU A 145 -10.55 -6.53 -14.09
N ALA A 146 -10.65 -5.20 -14.13
CA ALA A 146 -9.55 -4.36 -14.57
C ALA A 146 -8.36 -4.45 -13.60
N ALA A 147 -8.57 -4.41 -12.28
CA ALA A 147 -7.50 -4.58 -11.28
C ALA A 147 -6.81 -5.94 -11.43
N VAL A 148 -7.57 -7.03 -11.58
CA VAL A 148 -6.99 -8.37 -11.79
C VAL A 148 -6.19 -8.44 -13.09
N GLU A 149 -6.70 -7.85 -14.18
CA GLU A 149 -6.00 -7.83 -15.47
C GLU A 149 -4.66 -7.10 -15.37
N TYR A 150 -4.67 -5.87 -14.84
CA TYR A 150 -3.44 -5.07 -14.72
C TYR A 150 -2.45 -5.68 -13.73
N ALA A 151 -2.91 -6.25 -12.62
CA ALA A 151 -2.05 -6.96 -11.67
C ALA A 151 -1.32 -8.15 -12.32
N ARG A 152 -2.04 -8.97 -13.09
CA ARG A 152 -1.42 -10.07 -13.85
C ARG A 152 -0.37 -9.57 -14.84
N ARG A 153 -0.64 -8.44 -15.50
CA ARG A 153 0.29 -7.80 -16.43
C ARG A 153 1.55 -7.29 -15.72
N TYR A 154 1.42 -6.61 -14.57
CA TYR A 154 2.57 -6.24 -13.75
C TYR A 154 3.41 -7.45 -13.37
N TYR A 155 2.76 -8.48 -12.84
CA TYR A 155 3.45 -9.70 -12.44
C TYR A 155 4.17 -10.36 -13.63
N ALA A 156 3.54 -10.44 -14.80
CA ALA A 156 4.13 -11.01 -16.01
C ALA A 156 5.36 -10.23 -16.54
N ILE A 157 5.54 -8.96 -16.17
CA ILE A 157 6.71 -8.17 -16.54
C ILE A 157 7.96 -8.62 -15.78
N CYS A 158 7.86 -8.87 -14.48
CA CYS A 158 8.99 -9.33 -13.66
C CYS A 158 8.50 -10.22 -12.50
N PRO A 159 8.10 -11.48 -12.78
CA PRO A 159 7.54 -12.37 -11.77
C PRO A 159 8.56 -12.71 -10.67
N GLU A 160 9.85 -12.54 -10.93
CA GLU A 160 10.91 -12.78 -9.95
C GLU A 160 11.02 -11.70 -8.89
N ARG A 161 10.49 -10.49 -9.14
CA ARG A 161 10.73 -9.32 -8.26
C ARG A 161 9.53 -8.42 -8.02
N PHE A 162 8.49 -8.46 -8.85
CA PHE A 162 7.35 -7.56 -8.65
C PHE A 162 6.35 -8.13 -7.65
N ILE A 163 5.91 -7.25 -6.75
CA ILE A 163 4.80 -7.44 -5.82
C ILE A 163 3.76 -6.38 -6.20
N VAL A 164 2.56 -6.81 -6.57
CA VAL A 164 1.53 -5.86 -7.01
C VAL A 164 0.85 -5.23 -5.80
N LYS A 165 0.61 -3.91 -5.85
CA LYS A 165 0.02 -3.17 -4.73
C LYS A 165 -1.37 -2.69 -5.09
N LEU A 166 -2.37 -3.19 -4.35
CA LEU A 166 -3.79 -2.89 -4.52
C LEU A 166 -4.36 -2.18 -3.29
N PRO A 167 -5.24 -1.18 -3.46
CA PRO A 167 -5.84 -0.46 -2.33
C PRO A 167 -6.97 -1.26 -1.66
N LEU A 168 -7.19 -0.98 -0.38
CA LEU A 168 -8.35 -1.46 0.34
C LEU A 168 -9.62 -0.74 -0.15
N THR A 169 -10.28 -1.39 -1.06
CA THR A 169 -11.64 -1.13 -1.51
C THR A 169 -12.37 -2.46 -1.59
N PRO A 170 -13.70 -2.51 -1.63
CA PRO A 170 -14.41 -3.76 -1.85
C PRO A 170 -13.95 -4.49 -3.14
N ALA A 171 -13.73 -3.75 -4.23
CA ALA A 171 -13.21 -4.30 -5.48
C ALA A 171 -11.76 -4.80 -5.34
N GLY A 172 -10.88 -3.99 -4.72
CA GLY A 172 -9.49 -4.36 -4.46
C GLY A 172 -9.35 -5.60 -3.59
N LEU A 173 -10.27 -5.79 -2.62
CA LEU A 173 -10.29 -6.97 -1.76
C LEU A 173 -10.66 -8.24 -2.54
N LEU A 174 -11.69 -8.18 -3.40
CA LEU A 174 -12.09 -9.30 -4.28
C LEU A 174 -11.01 -9.60 -5.34
N ALA A 175 -10.41 -8.56 -5.93
CA ALA A 175 -9.29 -8.71 -6.86
C ALA A 175 -8.08 -9.39 -6.18
N THR A 176 -7.74 -8.96 -4.96
CA THR A 176 -6.68 -9.56 -4.15
C THR A 176 -6.92 -11.05 -3.90
N ARG A 177 -8.15 -11.45 -3.57
CA ARG A 177 -8.51 -12.85 -3.38
C ARG A 177 -8.23 -13.70 -4.63
N ARG A 178 -8.63 -13.23 -5.81
CA ARG A 178 -8.40 -13.92 -7.08
C ARG A 178 -6.90 -14.04 -7.38
N LEU A 179 -6.16 -12.95 -7.23
CA LEU A 179 -4.71 -12.90 -7.48
C LEU A 179 -3.93 -13.80 -6.52
N ALA A 180 -4.30 -13.81 -5.23
CA ALA A 180 -3.68 -14.69 -4.24
C ALA A 180 -3.90 -16.17 -4.57
N ALA A 181 -5.10 -16.55 -5.05
CA ALA A 181 -5.39 -17.90 -5.52
C ALA A 181 -4.56 -18.32 -6.74
N GLU A 182 -4.12 -17.36 -7.55
CA GLU A 182 -3.24 -17.56 -8.72
C GLU A 182 -1.74 -17.54 -8.37
N GLY A 183 -1.40 -17.27 -7.09
CA GLY A 183 -0.01 -17.14 -6.64
C GLY A 183 0.67 -15.82 -7.02
N VAL A 184 -0.10 -14.80 -7.43
CA VAL A 184 0.42 -13.45 -7.65
C VAL A 184 0.65 -12.77 -6.30
N PRO A 185 1.87 -12.32 -5.98
CA PRO A 185 2.14 -11.66 -4.70
C PRO A 185 1.50 -10.28 -4.65
N VAL A 186 0.64 -10.07 -3.64
CA VAL A 186 -0.07 -8.81 -3.42
C VAL A 186 0.38 -8.15 -2.12
N ASN A 187 0.67 -6.84 -2.18
CA ASN A 187 0.74 -5.92 -1.07
C ASN A 187 -0.59 -5.15 -1.00
N HIS A 188 -1.52 -5.60 -0.15
CA HIS A 188 -2.80 -4.95 0.01
C HIS A 188 -2.63 -3.70 0.87
N THR A 189 -2.83 -2.53 0.29
CA THR A 189 -2.47 -1.23 0.88
C THR A 189 -3.66 -0.41 1.34
N LEU A 190 -3.37 0.66 2.07
CA LEU A 190 -4.35 1.56 2.69
C LEU A 190 -5.17 0.91 3.82
N GLY A 191 -4.67 -0.15 4.43
CA GLY A 191 -5.11 -0.58 5.75
C GLY A 191 -4.58 0.36 6.82
N PHE A 192 -5.37 0.60 7.87
CA PHE A 192 -5.02 1.48 8.99
C PHE A 192 -5.24 0.83 10.36
N SER A 193 -5.77 -0.39 10.40
CA SER A 193 -6.20 -1.01 11.65
C SER A 193 -5.99 -2.52 11.70
N ALA A 194 -5.98 -3.04 12.92
CA ALA A 194 -5.97 -4.49 13.16
C ALA A 194 -7.21 -5.17 12.57
N ARG A 195 -8.40 -4.55 12.70
CA ARG A 195 -9.66 -5.13 12.21
C ARG A 195 -9.75 -5.15 10.70
N GLN A 196 -9.26 -4.11 10.01
CA GLN A 196 -9.18 -4.13 8.54
C GLN A 196 -8.24 -5.22 8.06
N ASN A 197 -7.04 -5.33 8.67
CA ASN A 197 -6.06 -6.33 8.27
C ASN A 197 -6.49 -7.76 8.65
N TYR A 198 -7.34 -7.94 9.67
CA TYR A 198 -8.03 -9.20 9.93
C TYR A 198 -8.93 -9.59 8.76
N ALA A 199 -9.83 -8.69 8.34
CA ALA A 199 -10.74 -8.94 7.23
C ALA A 199 -9.98 -9.17 5.91
N ILE A 200 -8.98 -8.34 5.60
CA ILE A 200 -8.13 -8.50 4.41
C ILE A 200 -7.42 -9.86 4.42
N GLY A 201 -6.82 -10.25 5.54
CA GLY A 201 -6.09 -11.52 5.66
C GLY A 201 -7.00 -12.73 5.45
N ARG A 202 -8.21 -12.71 6.01
CA ARG A 202 -9.19 -13.81 5.89
C ARG A 202 -9.80 -13.89 4.49
N ILE A 203 -10.23 -12.77 3.94
CA ILE A 203 -10.96 -12.71 2.67
C ILE A 203 -10.00 -12.74 1.47
N GLY A 204 -9.05 -11.81 1.44
CA GLY A 204 -8.14 -11.61 0.30
C GLY A 204 -6.91 -12.51 0.31
N ARG A 205 -6.45 -12.93 1.49
CA ARG A 205 -5.25 -13.76 1.70
C ARG A 205 -4.00 -13.22 0.97
N PRO A 206 -3.73 -11.90 0.98
CA PRO A 206 -2.57 -11.33 0.32
C PRO A 206 -1.28 -11.78 0.99
N GLN A 207 -0.15 -11.60 0.32
CA GLN A 207 1.16 -11.84 0.93
C GLN A 207 1.52 -10.78 1.96
N TYR A 208 1.07 -9.53 1.76
CA TYR A 208 1.33 -8.41 2.66
C TYR A 208 0.10 -7.54 2.88
N VAL A 209 -0.01 -7.01 4.10
CA VAL A 209 -0.90 -5.92 4.48
C VAL A 209 -0.08 -4.85 5.20
N ASN A 210 -0.58 -3.62 5.28
CA ASN A 210 0.17 -2.55 5.94
C ASN A 210 -0.70 -1.73 6.91
N VAL A 211 -0.03 -0.97 7.77
CA VAL A 211 -0.61 0.12 8.55
C VAL A 211 0.22 1.37 8.31
N PHE A 212 -0.43 2.44 7.88
CA PHE A 212 0.22 3.74 7.67
C PHE A 212 0.29 4.52 8.99
N MET A 213 1.16 4.03 9.88
CA MET A 213 1.27 4.49 11.26
C MET A 213 1.50 6.01 11.38
N GLY A 214 2.38 6.57 10.58
CA GLY A 214 2.68 8.00 10.66
C GLY A 214 1.51 8.90 10.27
N ARG A 215 0.56 8.43 9.46
CA ARG A 215 -0.69 9.16 9.22
C ARG A 215 -1.63 9.12 10.41
N LEU A 216 -1.65 8.02 11.18
CA LEU A 216 -2.43 7.92 12.41
C LEU A 216 -1.88 8.84 13.50
N ASN A 217 -0.55 8.89 13.65
CA ASN A 217 0.09 9.85 14.57
C ASN A 217 -0.24 11.29 14.18
N GLN A 218 -0.17 11.60 12.86
CA GLN A 218 -0.47 12.93 12.35
C GLN A 218 -1.96 13.29 12.52
N PHE A 219 -2.87 12.32 12.38
CA PHE A 219 -4.29 12.53 12.65
C PHE A 219 -4.53 13.00 14.10
N ALA A 220 -3.89 12.36 15.07
CA ALA A 220 -4.02 12.76 16.47
C ALA A 220 -3.48 14.18 16.72
N ILE A 221 -2.37 14.56 16.07
CA ILE A 221 -1.79 15.90 16.17
C ILE A 221 -2.72 16.96 15.57
N GLU A 222 -3.13 16.77 14.31
CA GLU A 222 -3.90 17.77 13.56
C GLU A 222 -5.31 17.96 14.13
N ASN A 223 -5.88 16.90 14.70
CA ASN A 223 -7.18 16.96 15.38
C ASN A 223 -7.09 17.26 16.88
N ARG A 224 -5.91 17.66 17.37
CA ARG A 224 -5.66 18.08 18.77
C ARG A 224 -6.03 17.01 19.81
N LEU A 225 -5.93 15.74 19.44
CA LEU A 225 -6.18 14.63 20.37
C LEU A 225 -4.99 14.37 21.29
N GLY A 226 -3.77 14.77 20.90
CA GLY A 226 -2.54 14.60 21.65
C GLY A 226 -1.30 14.95 20.81
N ASP A 227 -0.13 14.54 21.29
CA ASP A 227 1.14 14.70 20.60
C ASP A 227 1.35 13.67 19.45
N GLY A 228 0.42 12.76 19.27
CA GLY A 228 0.43 11.70 18.25
C GLY A 228 1.34 10.52 18.56
N ALA A 229 2.11 10.57 19.64
CA ALA A 229 2.99 9.47 20.00
C ALA A 229 2.18 8.18 20.27
N TYR A 230 2.67 7.08 19.69
CA TYR A 230 2.20 5.73 19.90
C TYR A 230 0.80 5.38 19.40
N VAL A 231 0.08 6.26 18.70
CA VAL A 231 -1.21 5.91 18.10
C VAL A 231 -1.01 4.91 16.96
N GLY A 232 -0.12 5.24 16.02
CA GLY A 232 0.18 4.39 14.88
C GLY A 232 1.01 3.15 15.24
N GLU A 233 1.93 3.28 16.20
CA GLU A 233 2.73 2.17 16.71
C GLU A 233 1.82 1.10 17.35
N ARG A 234 0.87 1.51 18.21
CA ARG A 234 -0.12 0.62 18.79
C ARG A 234 -0.97 -0.08 17.73
N ALA A 235 -1.48 0.67 16.76
CA ALA A 235 -2.27 0.10 15.65
C ALA A 235 -1.46 -0.92 14.84
N THR A 236 -0.18 -0.62 14.57
CA THR A 236 0.71 -1.51 13.82
C THR A 236 0.99 -2.81 14.58
N LEU A 237 1.29 -2.73 15.88
CA LEU A 237 1.56 -3.91 16.71
C LEU A 237 0.29 -4.74 16.96
N ALA A 238 -0.87 -4.10 17.14
CA ALA A 238 -2.15 -4.80 17.20
C ALA A 238 -2.42 -5.57 15.90
N SER A 239 -2.19 -4.93 14.75
CA SER A 239 -2.31 -5.60 13.45
C SER A 239 -1.29 -6.73 13.28
N GLN A 240 -0.04 -6.54 13.71
CA GLN A 240 0.98 -7.61 13.71
C GLN A 240 0.53 -8.83 14.50
N SER A 241 -0.03 -8.62 15.70
CA SER A 241 -0.57 -9.70 16.55
C SER A 241 -1.68 -10.48 15.83
N VAL A 242 -2.63 -9.76 15.24
CA VAL A 242 -3.75 -10.34 14.47
C VAL A 242 -3.23 -11.14 13.28
N VAL A 243 -2.35 -10.58 12.47
CA VAL A 243 -1.79 -11.25 11.28
C VAL A 243 -0.98 -12.48 11.67
N THR A 244 -0.26 -12.42 12.80
CA THR A 244 0.45 -13.58 13.35
C THR A 244 -0.53 -14.69 13.77
N ALA A 245 -1.63 -14.33 14.42
CA ALA A 245 -2.69 -15.28 14.77
C ALA A 245 -3.34 -15.91 13.53
N LEU A 246 -3.60 -15.13 12.48
CA LEU A 246 -4.12 -15.63 11.22
C LEU A 246 -3.19 -16.63 10.55
N ARG A 247 -1.88 -16.39 10.54
CA ARG A 247 -0.89 -17.38 10.06
C ARG A 247 -0.95 -18.67 10.85
N ARG A 248 -0.98 -18.55 12.18
CA ARG A 248 -0.92 -19.70 13.08
C ARG A 248 -2.18 -20.57 13.05
N PHE A 249 -3.36 -19.94 13.03
CA PHE A 249 -4.62 -20.66 13.24
C PHE A 249 -5.45 -20.87 11.97
N HIS A 250 -5.23 -20.04 10.93
CA HIS A 250 -5.98 -20.10 9.67
C HIS A 250 -5.12 -20.37 8.44
N GLY A 251 -3.79 -20.56 8.61
CA GLY A 251 -2.89 -20.83 7.49
C GLY A 251 -2.85 -19.71 6.44
N VAL A 252 -3.13 -18.47 6.84
CA VAL A 252 -3.08 -17.30 5.96
C VAL A 252 -1.62 -16.89 5.76
N PRO A 253 -1.12 -16.67 4.55
CA PRO A 253 0.30 -16.35 4.31
C PRO A 253 0.71 -14.93 4.69
N THR A 254 -0.25 -14.08 5.01
CA THR A 254 -0.12 -12.63 5.13
C THR A 254 0.91 -12.20 6.18
N LYS A 255 1.75 -11.21 5.82
CA LYS A 255 2.71 -10.54 6.69
C LYS A 255 2.32 -9.07 6.88
N GLN A 256 2.60 -8.53 8.07
CA GLN A 256 2.38 -7.13 8.40
C GLN A 256 3.54 -6.25 7.93
N ILE A 257 3.25 -5.16 7.22
CA ILE A 257 4.21 -4.09 6.92
C ILE A 257 3.91 -2.88 7.82
N GLY A 258 4.87 -2.47 8.65
CA GLY A 258 4.86 -1.14 9.27
C GLY A 258 5.27 -0.11 8.22
N ALA A 259 4.37 0.83 7.89
CA ALA A 259 4.55 1.80 6.83
C ALA A 259 4.37 3.25 7.30
N SER A 260 4.84 4.20 6.48
CA SER A 260 4.70 5.64 6.77
C SER A 260 5.47 6.08 8.04
N LEU A 261 6.60 5.45 8.36
CA LEU A 261 7.47 5.87 9.44
C LEU A 261 7.97 7.30 9.18
N ARG A 262 8.13 8.09 10.25
CA ARG A 262 8.54 9.51 10.17
C ARG A 262 9.87 9.80 10.87
N ALA A 263 10.29 8.93 11.78
CA ALA A 263 11.48 9.11 12.60
C ALA A 263 12.20 7.78 12.87
N GLY A 264 13.51 7.86 13.13
CA GLY A 264 14.33 6.68 13.44
C GLY A 264 13.91 5.94 14.71
N GLY A 265 13.37 6.65 15.71
CA GLY A 265 12.82 6.04 16.92
C GLY A 265 11.72 5.01 16.64
N GLN A 266 10.89 5.27 15.62
CA GLN A 266 9.81 4.34 15.23
C GLN A 266 10.34 3.03 14.64
N VAL A 267 11.52 3.06 13.99
CA VAL A 267 12.19 1.84 13.52
C VAL A 267 12.59 0.95 14.71
N ARG A 268 13.12 1.57 15.78
CA ARG A 268 13.43 0.87 17.03
C ARG A 268 12.15 0.33 17.68
N ASP A 269 11.14 1.15 17.83
CA ASP A 269 9.91 0.85 18.57
C ASP A 269 9.04 -0.23 17.89
N LEU A 270 9.28 -0.52 16.60
CA LEU A 270 8.64 -1.59 15.85
C LEU A 270 9.57 -2.79 15.58
N ALA A 271 10.77 -2.84 16.16
CA ALA A 271 11.69 -3.96 15.95
C ALA A 271 11.02 -5.31 16.27
N GLY A 272 11.19 -6.28 15.40
CA GLY A 272 10.58 -7.61 15.50
C GLY A 272 9.35 -7.82 14.63
N ILE A 273 8.63 -6.78 14.15
CA ILE A 273 7.49 -7.00 13.23
C ILE A 273 7.92 -7.66 11.92
N ASP A 274 6.98 -8.26 11.21
CA ASP A 274 7.29 -9.04 9.99
C ASP A 274 8.07 -8.24 8.94
N VAL A 275 7.65 -6.99 8.65
CA VAL A 275 8.26 -6.12 7.63
C VAL A 275 8.18 -4.66 8.05
N MET A 276 9.23 -3.90 7.79
CA MET A 276 9.20 -2.43 7.82
C MET A 276 9.53 -1.88 6.45
N THR A 277 8.70 -0.97 5.93
CA THR A 277 9.07 -0.15 4.78
C THR A 277 9.40 1.26 5.25
N ILE A 278 10.68 1.61 5.18
CA ILE A 278 11.29 2.72 5.90
C ILE A 278 11.64 3.83 4.90
N PRO A 279 11.05 5.04 5.01
CA PRO A 279 11.47 6.17 4.20
C PRO A 279 12.95 6.54 4.46
N PRO A 280 13.70 7.03 3.45
CA PRO A 280 15.13 7.36 3.58
C PRO A 280 15.47 8.24 4.78
N LYS A 281 14.65 9.26 5.04
CA LYS A 281 14.83 10.14 6.20
C LYS A 281 14.71 9.40 7.55
N ALA A 282 13.77 8.47 7.67
CA ALA A 282 13.61 7.67 8.88
C ALA A 282 14.74 6.64 9.02
N ALA A 283 15.18 6.06 7.90
CA ALA A 283 16.31 5.13 7.88
C ALA A 283 17.62 5.83 8.33
N GLN A 284 17.92 7.00 7.77
CA GLN A 284 19.07 7.77 8.21
C GLN A 284 18.92 8.19 9.68
N GLY A 285 17.75 8.69 10.09
CA GLY A 285 17.50 9.05 11.48
C GLY A 285 17.65 7.89 12.46
N PHE A 286 17.39 6.65 12.04
CA PHE A 286 17.64 5.47 12.86
C PHE A 286 19.16 5.21 13.02
N LEU A 287 19.93 5.34 11.97
CA LEU A 287 21.38 5.22 12.05
C LEU A 287 22.00 6.34 12.91
N ASP A 288 21.47 7.55 12.81
CA ASP A 288 21.93 8.72 13.58
C ASP A 288 21.64 8.62 15.10
N LEU A 289 20.75 7.69 15.53
CA LEU A 289 20.56 7.42 16.96
C LEU A 289 21.82 6.85 17.63
N GLY A 290 22.76 6.32 16.87
CA GLY A 290 24.02 5.78 17.39
C GLY A 290 23.84 4.62 18.37
N LEU A 291 22.80 3.82 18.19
CA LEU A 291 22.47 2.72 19.09
C LEU A 291 23.48 1.58 18.96
N ALA A 292 23.78 0.92 20.08
CA ALA A 292 24.45 -0.38 20.04
C ALA A 292 23.43 -1.45 19.58
N PRO A 293 23.79 -2.36 18.64
CA PRO A 293 22.83 -3.36 18.14
C PRO A 293 22.19 -4.21 19.24
N GLU A 294 22.93 -4.48 20.32
CA GLU A 294 22.52 -5.33 21.43
C GLU A 294 21.34 -4.77 22.23
N ILE A 295 21.09 -3.45 22.15
CA ILE A 295 19.96 -2.83 22.86
C ILE A 295 18.65 -2.93 22.07
N LEU A 296 18.70 -3.37 20.82
CA LEU A 296 17.49 -3.60 20.03
C LEU A 296 16.84 -4.91 20.49
N GLU A 297 15.59 -4.79 20.90
CA GLU A 297 14.76 -5.89 21.39
C GLU A 297 13.53 -6.09 20.50
N ASP A 298 12.89 -7.26 20.63
CA ASP A 298 11.62 -7.56 19.96
C ASP A 298 10.48 -6.84 20.68
N HIS A 299 9.75 -6.00 19.94
CA HIS A 299 8.62 -5.22 20.46
C HIS A 299 7.26 -5.76 20.02
N GLN A 300 7.17 -6.92 19.35
CA GLN A 300 5.90 -7.46 18.84
C GLN A 300 4.81 -7.60 19.92
N ALA A 301 5.20 -7.93 21.14
CA ALA A 301 4.27 -8.06 22.27
C ALA A 301 4.05 -6.76 23.05
N THR A 302 4.69 -5.66 22.66
CA THR A 302 4.56 -4.39 23.35
C THR A 302 3.21 -3.74 23.06
N VAL A 303 2.53 -3.29 24.11
CA VAL A 303 1.31 -2.46 23.99
C VAL A 303 1.68 -1.04 24.36
N TYR A 304 1.85 -0.21 23.34
CA TYR A 304 2.09 1.22 23.56
C TYR A 304 0.79 1.92 23.96
N GLU A 305 0.89 2.86 24.91
CA GLU A 305 -0.25 3.66 25.34
C GLU A 305 -0.12 5.11 24.82
N PRO A 306 -0.99 5.50 23.86
CA PRO A 306 -1.04 6.89 23.39
C PRO A 306 -1.37 7.86 24.52
N LYS A 307 -0.73 9.03 24.50
CA LYS A 307 -1.03 10.10 25.46
C LYS A 307 -1.95 11.11 24.80
N PHE A 308 -3.16 11.25 25.38
CA PHE A 308 -4.15 12.20 24.90
C PHE A 308 -4.05 13.53 25.63
N ALA A 309 -4.38 14.61 24.94
CA ALA A 309 -4.45 15.94 25.52
C ALA A 309 -5.60 16.05 26.53
N ALA A 310 -5.47 16.92 27.51
CA ALA A 310 -6.54 17.18 28.45
C ALA A 310 -7.80 17.68 27.71
N GLY A 311 -8.94 17.00 27.92
CA GLY A 311 -10.20 17.32 27.27
C GLY A 311 -10.35 16.69 25.86
N ALA A 312 -9.37 15.96 25.37
CA ALA A 312 -9.54 15.16 24.15
C ALA A 312 -10.50 13.98 24.40
N ASP A 313 -11.26 13.63 23.37
CA ASP A 313 -12.20 12.52 23.41
C ASP A 313 -11.80 11.46 22.35
N PRO A 314 -10.92 10.51 22.72
CA PRO A 314 -10.49 9.45 21.81
C PRO A 314 -11.62 8.48 21.48
N GLU A 315 -12.65 8.35 22.33
CA GLU A 315 -13.80 7.50 22.11
C GLU A 315 -14.71 8.11 21.03
N ALA A 316 -14.99 9.41 21.10
CA ALA A 316 -15.75 10.12 20.06
C ALA A 316 -15.01 10.11 18.70
N ALA A 317 -13.69 10.06 18.71
CA ALA A 317 -12.87 9.88 17.50
C ALA A 317 -12.80 8.42 17.01
N ARG A 318 -13.37 7.47 17.74
CA ARG A 318 -13.34 6.03 17.46
C ARG A 318 -11.93 5.46 17.27
N LEU A 319 -10.99 5.88 18.09
CA LEU A 319 -9.63 5.35 18.06
C LEU A 319 -9.56 3.84 18.37
N ASP A 320 -10.56 3.28 19.07
CA ASP A 320 -10.72 1.86 19.35
C ASP A 320 -10.71 1.02 18.06
N THR A 321 -11.25 1.53 16.96
CA THR A 321 -11.28 0.83 15.66
C THR A 321 -9.90 0.55 15.08
N LEU A 322 -8.86 1.23 15.57
CA LEU A 322 -7.49 1.07 15.05
C LEU A 322 -6.81 -0.22 15.55
N TRP A 323 -7.12 -0.66 16.78
CA TRP A 323 -6.44 -1.79 17.42
C TRP A 323 -7.35 -2.91 17.90
N GLY A 324 -8.66 -2.66 17.98
CA GLY A 324 -9.64 -3.68 18.36
C GLY A 324 -10.07 -4.55 17.18
N VAL A 325 -10.31 -5.83 17.44
CA VAL A 325 -11.06 -6.73 16.53
C VAL A 325 -12.26 -7.22 17.29
N ASP A 326 -13.43 -6.73 16.90
CA ASP A 326 -14.69 -7.07 17.54
C ASP A 326 -15.12 -8.52 17.20
N PRO A 327 -15.66 -9.30 18.15
CA PRO A 327 -16.27 -10.59 17.86
C PRO A 327 -17.34 -10.56 16.76
N VAL A 328 -18.10 -9.47 16.63
CA VAL A 328 -19.08 -9.29 15.54
C VAL A 328 -18.40 -9.32 14.18
N LEU A 329 -17.22 -8.69 14.03
CA LEU A 329 -16.46 -8.75 12.80
C LEU A 329 -15.91 -10.16 12.54
N VAL A 330 -15.49 -10.87 13.58
CA VAL A 330 -15.03 -12.27 13.44
C VAL A 330 -16.16 -13.14 12.91
N ASP A 331 -17.34 -13.06 13.51
CA ASP A 331 -18.53 -13.81 13.09
C ASP A 331 -18.98 -13.43 11.67
N CYS A 332 -18.92 -12.15 11.31
CA CYS A 332 -19.21 -11.67 9.97
C CYS A 332 -18.28 -12.30 8.93
N VAL A 333 -16.96 -12.26 9.17
CA VAL A 333 -15.95 -12.81 8.25
C VAL A 333 -16.04 -14.35 8.18
N ASP A 334 -16.32 -15.03 9.30
CA ASP A 334 -16.55 -16.48 9.33
C ASP A 334 -17.82 -16.85 8.57
N GLY A 335 -18.86 -16.01 8.63
CA GLY A 335 -20.06 -16.15 7.81
C GLY A 335 -19.75 -16.03 6.33
N LEU A 336 -19.00 -15.00 5.97
CA LEU A 336 -18.64 -14.71 4.58
C LEU A 336 -17.82 -15.83 3.93
N GLU A 337 -16.95 -16.52 4.68
CA GLU A 337 -16.18 -17.66 4.15
C GLU A 337 -17.03 -18.86 3.72
N ARG A 338 -18.29 -18.92 4.17
CA ARG A 338 -19.24 -19.96 3.76
C ARG A 338 -19.98 -19.62 2.47
N GLU A 339 -19.83 -18.39 2.01
CA GLU A 339 -20.46 -17.90 0.80
C GLU A 339 -19.59 -18.16 -0.45
N ALA A 340 -20.22 -18.12 -1.62
CA ALA A 340 -19.53 -18.21 -2.91
C ALA A 340 -18.88 -16.87 -3.29
N LEU A 341 -17.85 -16.45 -2.55
CA LEU A 341 -17.19 -15.15 -2.69
C LEU A 341 -16.71 -14.82 -4.12
N ASP A 342 -16.41 -15.82 -4.92
CA ASP A 342 -15.96 -15.62 -6.29
C ASP A 342 -17.09 -15.08 -7.22
N ALA A 343 -18.36 -15.18 -6.75
CA ALA A 343 -19.52 -14.61 -7.43
C ALA A 343 -19.92 -13.21 -6.90
N PHE A 344 -19.31 -12.76 -5.81
CA PHE A 344 -19.64 -11.47 -5.20
C PHE A 344 -19.20 -10.31 -6.08
N THR A 345 -20.09 -9.32 -6.18
CA THR A 345 -19.73 -7.97 -6.64
C THR A 345 -19.18 -7.16 -5.45
N PRO A 346 -18.51 -6.03 -5.70
CA PRO A 346 -18.12 -5.10 -4.64
C PRO A 346 -19.29 -4.64 -3.77
N ASP A 347 -20.46 -4.45 -4.36
CA ASP A 347 -21.69 -4.06 -3.65
C ASP A 347 -22.22 -5.18 -2.76
N ASP A 348 -22.21 -6.43 -3.22
CA ASP A 348 -22.62 -7.58 -2.41
C ASP A 348 -21.74 -7.70 -1.15
N LEU A 349 -20.44 -7.43 -1.28
CA LEU A 349 -19.53 -7.47 -0.15
C LEU A 349 -19.84 -6.38 0.89
N VAL A 350 -20.10 -5.14 0.45
CA VAL A 350 -20.50 -4.04 1.33
C VAL A 350 -21.83 -4.34 2.02
N ASP A 351 -22.82 -4.86 1.26
CA ASP A 351 -24.13 -5.19 1.79
C ASP A 351 -24.05 -6.32 2.81
N PHE A 352 -23.20 -7.33 2.57
CA PHE A 352 -22.96 -8.40 3.53
C PHE A 352 -22.39 -7.86 4.86
N PHE A 353 -21.36 -7.04 4.82
CA PHE A 353 -20.79 -6.41 6.01
C PHE A 353 -21.83 -5.58 6.77
N SER A 354 -22.61 -4.79 6.05
CA SER A 354 -23.68 -3.96 6.63
C SER A 354 -24.75 -4.80 7.33
N GLN A 355 -25.22 -5.89 6.68
CA GLN A 355 -26.25 -6.78 7.24
C GLN A 355 -25.78 -7.54 8.48
N HIS A 356 -24.46 -7.73 8.63
CA HIS A 356 -23.85 -8.41 9.77
C HIS A 356 -23.27 -7.47 10.83
N GLY A 357 -23.69 -6.19 10.84
CA GLY A 357 -23.29 -5.21 11.87
C GLY A 357 -21.86 -4.66 11.74
N CYS A 358 -21.21 -4.86 10.59
CA CYS A 358 -19.84 -4.43 10.28
C CYS A 358 -19.77 -3.38 9.15
N GLY A 359 -20.87 -2.67 8.89
CA GLY A 359 -20.98 -1.71 7.79
C GLY A 359 -19.99 -0.53 7.89
N ASP A 360 -19.43 -0.29 9.06
CA ASP A 360 -18.40 0.73 9.29
C ASP A 360 -16.97 0.28 8.90
N VAL A 361 -16.79 -0.97 8.47
CA VAL A 361 -15.48 -1.52 8.02
C VAL A 361 -15.28 -1.38 6.52
N LEU A 362 -16.35 -1.65 5.74
CA LEU A 362 -16.39 -1.44 4.29
C LEU A 362 -17.58 -0.54 3.97
N VAL A 363 -17.30 0.68 3.51
CA VAL A 363 -18.29 1.74 3.33
C VAL A 363 -18.49 2.04 1.85
N ARG A 364 -19.74 2.21 1.45
CA ARG A 364 -20.09 2.78 0.14
C ARG A 364 -20.03 4.31 0.24
N TRP A 365 -18.93 4.90 -0.22
CA TRP A 365 -18.71 6.33 -0.17
C TRP A 365 -19.57 7.08 -1.20
N THR A 366 -20.16 8.18 -0.77
CA THR A 366 -20.88 9.08 -1.68
C THR A 366 -19.91 10.00 -2.43
N PRO A 367 -20.28 10.54 -3.59
CA PRO A 367 -19.46 11.56 -4.27
C PRO A 367 -19.14 12.76 -3.40
N GLU A 368 -20.05 13.13 -2.47
CA GLU A 368 -19.85 14.22 -1.51
C GLU A 368 -18.78 13.88 -0.48
N ASP A 369 -18.74 12.65 0.04
CA ASP A 369 -17.71 12.18 0.95
C ASP A 369 -16.33 12.18 0.28
N VAL A 370 -16.25 11.70 -0.95
CA VAL A 370 -15.02 11.72 -1.75
C VAL A 370 -14.54 13.15 -2.00
N PHE A 371 -15.46 14.06 -2.36
CA PHE A 371 -15.13 15.47 -2.56
C PHE A 371 -14.61 16.12 -1.27
N ARG A 372 -15.30 15.90 -0.13
CA ARG A 372 -14.89 16.39 1.19
C ARG A 372 -13.51 15.88 1.57
N SER A 373 -13.29 14.58 1.48
CA SER A 373 -12.00 13.96 1.77
C SER A 373 -10.87 14.49 0.88
N THR A 374 -11.14 14.70 -0.41
CA THR A 374 -10.16 15.28 -1.34
C THR A 374 -9.78 16.71 -0.94
N ALA A 375 -10.75 17.51 -0.51
CA ALA A 375 -10.51 18.89 -0.05
C ALA A 375 -9.70 18.93 1.27
N GLU A 376 -9.86 17.96 2.15
CA GLU A 376 -9.11 17.85 3.40
C GLU A 376 -7.68 17.31 3.20
N GLY A 377 -7.46 16.54 2.16
CA GLY A 377 -6.15 15.96 1.84
C GLY A 377 -5.83 14.70 2.63
N LYS A 378 -4.56 14.52 3.03
CA LYS A 378 -4.05 13.26 3.60
C LYS A 378 -4.56 12.94 5.01
N ILE A 379 -5.00 13.95 5.74
CA ILE A 379 -5.44 13.83 7.12
C ILE A 379 -6.83 14.43 7.25
N PRO A 380 -7.86 13.63 7.54
CA PRO A 380 -9.22 14.11 7.65
C PRO A 380 -9.41 14.96 8.91
N ARG A 381 -10.30 15.94 8.83
CA ARG A 381 -10.67 16.81 9.94
C ARG A 381 -11.82 16.20 10.74
N LEU A 382 -11.55 15.78 11.96
CA LEU A 382 -12.51 15.10 12.82
C LEU A 382 -13.85 15.84 12.94
N GLU A 383 -13.82 17.18 12.99
CA GLU A 383 -15.02 18.01 13.09
C GLU A 383 -16.04 17.81 11.96
N ASN A 384 -15.56 17.51 10.74
CA ASN A 384 -16.40 17.33 9.56
C ASN A 384 -17.01 15.92 9.45
N TRP A 385 -16.52 14.97 10.26
CA TRP A 385 -16.94 13.56 10.22
C TRP A 385 -17.56 13.09 11.55
N ARG A 386 -17.73 14.02 12.51
CA ARG A 386 -18.17 13.71 13.87
C ARG A 386 -19.48 12.94 13.92
N ASP A 387 -20.49 13.34 13.14
CA ASP A 387 -21.80 12.70 13.17
C ASP A 387 -21.74 11.27 12.59
N ALA A 388 -20.96 11.07 11.52
CA ALA A 388 -20.76 9.76 10.91
C ALA A 388 -19.99 8.80 11.82
N LEU A 389 -19.01 9.31 12.58
CA LEU A 389 -18.27 8.53 13.58
C LEU A 389 -19.15 8.20 14.78
N ALA A 390 -19.88 9.20 15.32
CA ALA A 390 -20.76 9.03 16.48
C ALA A 390 -21.91 8.04 16.21
N SER A 391 -22.48 8.08 15.01
CA SER A 391 -23.54 7.13 14.59
C SER A 391 -22.98 5.75 14.24
N LYS A 392 -21.68 5.55 14.28
CA LYS A 392 -20.99 4.33 13.82
C LYS A 392 -21.27 3.98 12.34
N ALA A 393 -21.62 4.95 11.52
CA ALA A 393 -21.73 4.76 10.08
C ALA A 393 -20.38 4.49 9.43
N ILE A 394 -19.31 5.03 10.02
CA ILE A 394 -17.92 4.82 9.62
C ILE A 394 -17.02 4.56 10.83
N GLY A 395 -15.91 3.87 10.63
CA GLY A 395 -14.81 3.81 11.58
C GLY A 395 -13.75 4.86 11.29
N LEU A 396 -12.88 5.16 12.26
CA LEU A 396 -11.74 6.05 12.02
C LEU A 396 -10.80 5.45 10.97
N ASP A 397 -10.54 4.16 11.05
CA ASP A 397 -9.70 3.43 10.09
C ASP A 397 -10.28 3.50 8.66
N THR A 398 -11.59 3.44 8.52
CA THR A 398 -12.27 3.54 7.22
C THR A 398 -12.23 4.97 6.68
N LEU A 399 -12.34 5.97 7.55
CA LEU A 399 -12.14 7.37 7.19
C LEU A 399 -10.69 7.64 6.74
N MET A 400 -9.70 7.09 7.45
CA MET A 400 -8.28 7.18 7.09
C MET A 400 -7.99 6.45 5.76
N ASN A 401 -8.68 5.36 5.49
CA ASN A 401 -8.62 4.65 4.21
C ASN A 401 -9.11 5.53 3.06
N LEU A 402 -10.28 6.19 3.20
CA LEU A 402 -10.79 7.14 2.21
C LEU A 402 -9.79 8.28 1.94
N ALA A 403 -9.28 8.91 3.01
CA ALA A 403 -8.29 9.99 2.89
C ALA A 403 -6.98 9.50 2.21
N GLY A 404 -6.61 8.26 2.46
CA GLY A 404 -5.50 7.59 1.79
C GLY A 404 -5.73 7.46 0.29
N LEU A 405 -6.87 6.95 -0.11
CA LEU A 405 -7.25 6.73 -1.51
C LEU A 405 -7.37 8.06 -2.28
N THR A 406 -8.10 9.04 -1.73
CA THR A 406 -8.27 10.35 -2.38
C THR A 406 -6.95 11.11 -2.54
N SER A 407 -6.02 10.95 -1.58
CA SER A 407 -4.66 11.49 -1.70
C SER A 407 -3.88 10.84 -2.86
N PHE A 408 -3.98 9.52 -3.04
CA PHE A 408 -3.31 8.83 -4.13
C PHE A 408 -3.95 9.16 -5.48
N MET A 409 -5.28 9.34 -5.54
CA MET A 409 -5.98 9.83 -6.74
C MET A 409 -5.47 11.22 -7.16
N ALA A 410 -5.23 12.13 -6.21
CA ALA A 410 -4.69 13.45 -6.52
C ALA A 410 -3.24 13.38 -7.06
N ASP A 411 -2.40 12.53 -6.48
CA ASP A 411 -1.02 12.32 -6.94
C ASP A 411 -1.01 11.62 -8.33
N GLN A 412 -1.91 10.67 -8.57
CA GLN A 412 -2.08 10.02 -9.88
C GLN A 412 -2.50 11.03 -10.94
N LYS A 413 -3.51 11.85 -10.62
CA LYS A 413 -3.96 12.91 -11.53
C LYS A 413 -2.82 13.86 -11.90
N ALA A 414 -1.99 14.27 -10.96
CA ALA A 414 -0.84 15.14 -11.24
C ALA A 414 0.18 14.46 -12.18
N MET A 415 0.35 13.16 -12.10
CA MET A 415 1.15 12.36 -13.01
C MET A 415 0.54 12.35 -14.42
N ASP A 416 -0.75 12.07 -14.53
CA ASP A 416 -1.48 12.04 -15.81
C ASP A 416 -1.46 13.40 -16.50
N ASP A 417 -1.63 14.49 -15.72
CA ASP A 417 -1.53 15.85 -16.21
C ASP A 417 -0.13 16.18 -16.76
N HIS A 418 0.93 15.63 -16.15
CA HIS A 418 2.29 15.77 -16.68
C HIS A 418 2.47 15.01 -18.00
N VAL A 419 1.99 13.77 -18.05
CA VAL A 419 2.01 12.94 -19.27
C VAL A 419 1.30 13.68 -20.40
N ALA A 420 0.09 14.21 -20.16
CA ALA A 420 -0.66 14.98 -21.14
C ALA A 420 0.11 16.22 -21.64
N LYS A 421 0.79 16.96 -20.73
CA LYS A 421 1.62 18.11 -21.10
C LYS A 421 2.82 17.72 -21.98
N VAL A 422 3.45 16.58 -21.72
CA VAL A 422 4.57 16.08 -22.55
C VAL A 422 4.07 15.74 -23.95
N LEU A 423 2.92 15.10 -24.05
CA LEU A 423 2.32 14.74 -25.34
C LEU A 423 1.86 15.97 -26.15
N ALA A 424 1.31 16.99 -25.51
CA ALA A 424 0.85 18.22 -26.16
C ALA A 424 1.99 19.09 -26.74
N LYS A 425 3.24 18.89 -26.35
CA LYS A 425 4.42 19.61 -26.85
C LYS A 425 4.98 19.04 -28.15
N ARG A 426 4.37 17.98 -28.66
CA ARG A 426 4.83 17.24 -29.86
C ARG A 426 3.77 17.26 -30.95
#